data_7702f535683820476c37d7fa76511fae
#
_entry.id   7702f535683820476c37d7fa76511fae
#
_cell.length_a   1.000
_cell.length_b   1.000
_cell.length_c   1.000
_cell.angle_alpha   90.00
_cell.angle_beta   90.00
_cell.angle_gamma   90.00
#
_symmetry.space_group_name_H-M   'P 1'
#
loop_
_entity.id
_entity.type
_entity.pdbx_description
1 polymer ?
#
loop_
_entity_poly.entity_id
_entity_poly.type
_entity_poly.pdbx_seq_one_letter_code
_entity_poly.pdbx_strand_id
1 'polypeptide(L)'
;MNRLNHRNSAATFLRPVGFVVALCAALAGCGAGGGATSAPPPTPPPATPPPTPQALTQSDVTAVVQAAATAAQSDTMAIAVVDRLGRILAVYEGPSAPALVPGNFGAMVPPDELAVSLARTGAFFSNDQAPLSSRTVRFISGVHFPPGVMNAANAALYGIENTNRGCTLSTSLATTVPPATTISGASPGLGVATGKADVTDSDPTAVNPGGVPIFKNGQVVGGIGVTGVATDIAEYAAFTAMQINVDGVILDLSTLPPPGEVVIDGVALPFVNQTTAPAGVTPGTFNASLFTLGPVASPGDAPDGYLVPAATGPVGGLTAAQVTGIISNAVATANQTRALIRLPLGSKARMSIAVSDLDGTIIGLYRMADGTVFSIDVAATKARNVIYFSGMTRQPADLNDVPLGTAVTNRTIGFGAQPFFPPGINASSAGPFFNVFVQDVANPCTQGYQTPGPSWPAVNQSGIVFFPGSEPLYINGALVGGLGVSGDGVDQDDYVTAGGAAGFEAAEAIRADQIVIDGVRLPFLHFPRNPTQ
;
A
#
# COMPACT_ATOMS: atom_id res chain seq x y z
N MET A 1 -40.41 20.13 44.24
CA MET A 1 -41.21 19.23 45.09
C MET A 1 -40.85 17.82 44.74
N ASN A 2 -40.54 17.10 45.80
CA ASN A 2 -40.25 15.69 46.02
C ASN A 2 -38.92 15.11 45.57
N ARG A 3 -38.10 15.01 46.60
CA ARG A 3 -36.97 14.07 46.80
C ARG A 3 -37.51 12.67 47.14
N LEU A 4 -36.65 11.66 46.90
CA LEU A 4 -36.45 10.43 47.70
C LEU A 4 -35.32 9.65 46.99
N ASN A 5 -34.20 9.55 47.44
CA ASN A 5 -33.37 8.94 48.51
C ASN A 5 -33.52 7.42 48.66
N HIS A 6 -32.36 6.80 48.72
CA HIS A 6 -31.93 5.52 49.36
C HIS A 6 -31.84 4.29 48.43
N ARG A 7 -30.82 3.41 48.48
CA ARG A 7 -29.83 3.07 49.55
C ARG A 7 -28.67 2.29 48.96
N ASN A 8 -27.52 2.45 49.61
CA ASN A 8 -26.33 1.59 49.54
C ASN A 8 -26.63 0.14 49.96
N SER A 9 -25.89 -0.81 49.36
CA SER A 9 -25.52 -2.06 50.02
C SER A 9 -24.17 -2.50 49.54
N ALA A 10 -23.19 -2.39 50.42
CA ALA A 10 -21.88 -3.00 50.32
C ALA A 10 -22.00 -4.47 50.77
N ALA A 11 -21.45 -5.39 50.02
CA ALA A 11 -21.19 -6.76 50.47
C ALA A 11 -19.69 -7.04 50.34
N THR A 12 -19.10 -7.06 51.49
CA THR A 12 -17.73 -7.51 51.80
C THR A 12 -17.71 -9.02 51.75
N PHE A 13 -16.79 -9.64 50.96
CA PHE A 13 -16.41 -11.03 51.14
C PHE A 13 -14.90 -11.14 51.35
N LEU A 14 -14.59 -11.74 52.52
CA LEU A 14 -13.26 -12.02 53.03
C LEU A 14 -12.53 -13.12 52.21
N ARG A 15 -11.24 -12.94 52.06
CA ARG A 15 -10.27 -13.95 51.68
C ARG A 15 -10.01 -14.93 52.85
N PRO A 16 -9.52 -16.15 52.57
CA PRO A 16 -8.45 -16.69 53.39
C PRO A 16 -7.14 -16.86 52.60
N VAL A 17 -6.08 -16.43 53.26
CA VAL A 17 -4.68 -16.62 52.93
C VAL A 17 -4.29 -18.02 53.40
N GLY A 18 -3.72 -18.81 52.51
CA GLY A 18 -3.07 -20.07 52.87
C GLY A 18 -1.56 -19.98 52.57
N PHE A 19 -0.78 -19.85 53.62
CA PHE A 19 0.68 -19.99 53.62
C PHE A 19 1.05 -21.47 53.57
N VAL A 20 1.89 -21.88 52.60
CA VAL A 20 2.65 -23.14 52.68
C VAL A 20 4.12 -22.79 52.61
N VAL A 21 4.78 -22.99 53.74
CA VAL A 21 6.23 -22.97 53.90
C VAL A 21 6.74 -24.37 53.54
N ALA A 22 7.63 -24.49 52.58
CA ALA A 22 8.39 -25.71 52.33
C ALA A 22 9.89 -25.46 52.55
N LEU A 23 10.40 -26.26 53.43
CA LEU A 23 11.71 -26.29 54.06
C LEU A 23 12.78 -26.77 53.06
N CYS A 24 13.87 -26.03 52.91
CA CYS A 24 15.09 -26.47 52.24
C CYS A 24 15.88 -27.43 53.15
N ALA A 25 16.18 -28.62 52.67
CA ALA A 25 17.21 -29.46 53.22
C ALA A 25 18.32 -29.64 52.17
N ALA A 26 19.50 -29.14 52.51
CA ALA A 26 20.73 -29.37 51.75
C ALA A 26 21.30 -30.75 52.11
N LEU A 27 21.64 -31.54 51.09
CA LEU A 27 22.53 -32.68 51.22
C LEU A 27 23.61 -32.61 50.14
N ALA A 28 24.82 -32.36 50.53
CA ALA A 28 26.00 -32.48 49.70
C ALA A 28 26.29 -33.97 49.46
N GLY A 29 26.45 -34.34 48.17
CA GLY A 29 26.93 -35.66 47.78
C GLY A 29 27.87 -35.48 46.59
N CYS A 30 29.18 -35.65 46.85
CA CYS A 30 30.18 -35.83 45.79
C CYS A 30 29.97 -37.19 45.13
N GLY A 31 29.91 -37.23 43.81
CA GLY A 31 29.88 -38.45 43.01
C GLY A 31 30.37 -38.18 41.61
N ALA A 32 31.41 -38.87 41.22
CA ALA A 32 32.20 -38.72 40.01
C ALA A 32 31.46 -38.95 38.70
N GLY A 33 31.86 -38.21 37.67
CA GLY A 33 32.08 -38.55 36.27
C GLY A 33 31.01 -39.38 35.53
N GLY A 34 30.22 -38.69 34.75
CA GLY A 34 29.49 -39.25 33.62
C GLY A 34 29.22 -38.13 32.63
N GLY A 35 30.02 -37.99 31.55
CA GLY A 35 29.80 -37.04 30.51
C GLY A 35 28.49 -37.36 29.79
N ALA A 36 27.45 -36.61 30.12
CA ALA A 36 26.24 -36.57 29.26
C ALA A 36 26.58 -35.75 28.03
N THR A 37 26.87 -36.43 26.92
CA THR A 37 26.85 -35.80 25.60
C THR A 37 25.44 -35.31 25.36
N SER A 38 25.25 -33.97 25.48
CA SER A 38 24.02 -33.31 25.02
C SER A 38 23.84 -33.65 23.54
N ALA A 39 22.71 -34.30 23.23
CA ALA A 39 22.34 -34.51 21.84
C ALA A 39 22.36 -33.16 21.11
N PRO A 40 22.90 -33.09 19.87
CA PRO A 40 22.84 -31.88 19.09
C PRO A 40 21.38 -31.46 18.93
N PRO A 41 21.10 -30.15 18.95
CA PRO A 41 19.72 -29.66 18.70
C PRO A 41 19.21 -30.23 17.38
N PRO A 42 17.91 -30.58 17.27
CA PRO A 42 17.35 -31.12 16.07
C PRO A 42 17.62 -30.14 14.92
N THR A 43 18.15 -30.67 13.82
CA THR A 43 18.36 -29.91 12.59
C THR A 43 17.01 -29.33 12.18
N PRO A 44 16.91 -28.01 11.89
CA PRO A 44 15.68 -27.43 11.36
C PRO A 44 15.25 -28.22 10.14
N PRO A 45 13.93 -28.46 9.94
CA PRO A 45 13.46 -29.09 8.73
C PRO A 45 13.98 -28.32 7.51
N PRO A 46 14.32 -29.00 6.40
CA PRO A 46 14.76 -28.33 5.19
C PRO A 46 13.76 -27.25 4.81
N ALA A 47 14.22 -26.04 4.51
CA ALA A 47 13.36 -24.97 4.04
C ALA A 47 12.63 -25.47 2.78
N THR A 48 11.30 -25.39 2.78
CA THR A 48 10.51 -25.69 1.59
C THR A 48 11.00 -24.78 0.45
N PRO A 49 11.34 -25.32 -0.72
CA PRO A 49 11.71 -24.47 -1.85
C PRO A 49 10.63 -23.42 -2.10
N PRO A 50 10.98 -22.19 -2.47
CA PRO A 50 9.98 -21.20 -2.85
C PRO A 50 9.11 -21.75 -3.98
N PRO A 51 7.80 -21.47 -4.00
CA PRO A 51 6.92 -21.92 -5.04
C PRO A 51 7.42 -21.40 -6.40
N THR A 52 7.25 -22.22 -7.45
CA THR A 52 7.60 -21.81 -8.81
C THR A 52 6.74 -20.61 -9.20
N PRO A 53 7.32 -19.47 -9.65
CA PRO A 53 6.57 -18.32 -10.08
C PRO A 53 5.56 -18.69 -11.17
N GLN A 54 4.33 -18.21 -11.03
CA GLN A 54 3.26 -18.42 -12.00
C GLN A 54 3.14 -17.21 -12.92
N ALA A 55 2.62 -17.42 -14.13
CA ALA A 55 2.34 -16.38 -15.11
C ALA A 55 1.06 -16.69 -15.89
N LEU A 56 0.39 -15.63 -16.37
CA LEU A 56 -0.73 -15.77 -17.29
C LEU A 56 -0.21 -16.15 -18.68
N THR A 57 -0.85 -17.15 -19.29
CA THR A 57 -0.66 -17.51 -20.69
C THR A 57 -1.65 -16.75 -21.57
N GLN A 58 -1.48 -16.78 -22.91
CA GLN A 58 -2.46 -16.22 -23.84
C GLN A 58 -3.85 -16.85 -23.69
N SER A 59 -3.88 -18.17 -23.43
CA SER A 59 -5.13 -18.91 -23.18
C SER A 59 -5.83 -18.40 -21.92
N ASP A 60 -5.07 -18.21 -20.84
CA ASP A 60 -5.61 -17.68 -19.58
C ASP A 60 -6.22 -16.28 -19.78
N VAL A 61 -5.47 -15.38 -20.41
CA VAL A 61 -5.91 -13.99 -20.67
C VAL A 61 -7.18 -13.98 -21.53
N THR A 62 -7.21 -14.78 -22.60
CA THR A 62 -8.39 -14.88 -23.47
C THR A 62 -9.61 -15.41 -22.71
N ALA A 63 -9.44 -16.45 -21.90
CA ALA A 63 -10.52 -17.03 -21.11
C ALA A 63 -11.06 -16.04 -20.05
N VAL A 64 -10.17 -15.30 -19.39
CA VAL A 64 -10.56 -14.25 -18.41
C VAL A 64 -11.40 -13.17 -19.08
N VAL A 65 -10.94 -12.62 -20.21
CA VAL A 65 -11.69 -11.57 -20.93
C VAL A 65 -13.03 -12.11 -21.46
N GLN A 66 -13.03 -13.34 -22.03
CA GLN A 66 -14.24 -14.00 -22.50
C GLN A 66 -15.25 -14.19 -21.36
N ALA A 67 -14.81 -14.64 -20.18
CA ALA A 67 -15.68 -14.83 -19.03
C ALA A 67 -16.32 -13.50 -18.57
N ALA A 68 -15.55 -12.42 -18.50
CA ALA A 68 -16.08 -11.11 -18.17
C ALA A 68 -17.09 -10.60 -19.20
N ALA A 69 -16.77 -10.68 -20.50
CA ALA A 69 -17.63 -10.23 -21.58
C ALA A 69 -18.93 -11.02 -21.68
N THR A 70 -18.92 -12.30 -21.31
CA THR A 70 -20.12 -13.16 -21.31
C THR A 70 -20.91 -13.12 -20.02
N ALA A 71 -20.39 -12.53 -18.95
CA ALA A 71 -21.10 -12.41 -17.69
C ALA A 71 -22.35 -11.54 -17.78
N ALA A 72 -22.32 -10.50 -18.63
CA ALA A 72 -23.45 -9.61 -18.83
C ALA A 72 -23.53 -9.09 -20.28
N GLN A 73 -24.74 -9.09 -20.83
CA GLN A 73 -24.98 -8.48 -22.15
C GLN A 73 -24.75 -6.96 -22.09
N SER A 74 -23.75 -6.48 -22.83
CA SER A 74 -23.42 -5.06 -22.91
C SER A 74 -22.64 -4.72 -24.19
N ASP A 75 -23.00 -3.61 -24.82
CA ASP A 75 -22.25 -3.03 -25.94
C ASP A 75 -21.30 -1.91 -25.49
N THR A 76 -21.37 -1.51 -24.22
CA THR A 76 -20.59 -0.39 -23.65
C THR A 76 -19.43 -0.82 -22.78
N MET A 77 -19.33 -2.12 -22.44
CA MET A 77 -18.34 -2.65 -21.52
C MET A 77 -16.92 -2.52 -22.07
N ALA A 78 -16.00 -2.05 -21.22
CA ALA A 78 -14.57 -2.12 -21.48
C ALA A 78 -13.91 -3.03 -20.42
N ILE A 79 -12.98 -3.88 -20.87
CA ILE A 79 -12.27 -4.85 -20.04
C ILE A 79 -10.78 -4.76 -20.32
N ALA A 80 -9.97 -4.78 -19.28
CA ALA A 80 -8.52 -4.91 -19.41
C ALA A 80 -7.98 -6.00 -18.48
N VAL A 81 -6.95 -6.69 -18.95
CA VAL A 81 -6.17 -7.63 -18.13
C VAL A 81 -4.73 -7.18 -18.12
N VAL A 82 -4.14 -7.15 -16.93
CA VAL A 82 -2.72 -6.83 -16.73
C VAL A 82 -2.02 -8.00 -16.01
N ASP A 83 -0.70 -8.11 -16.20
CA ASP A 83 0.11 -9.00 -15.38
C ASP A 83 0.40 -8.40 -13.99
N ARG A 84 1.16 -9.14 -13.16
CA ARG A 84 1.52 -8.71 -11.81
C ARG A 84 2.28 -7.38 -11.77
N LEU A 85 3.01 -7.03 -12.83
CA LEU A 85 3.74 -5.77 -12.99
C LEU A 85 2.92 -4.64 -13.62
N GLY A 86 1.65 -4.89 -13.96
CA GLY A 86 0.76 -3.91 -14.58
C GLY A 86 0.97 -3.75 -16.08
N ARG A 87 1.72 -4.64 -16.75
CA ARG A 87 1.80 -4.65 -18.22
C ARG A 87 0.45 -5.07 -18.79
N ILE A 88 -0.02 -4.34 -19.81
CA ILE A 88 -1.32 -4.60 -20.43
C ILE A 88 -1.20 -5.86 -21.29
N LEU A 89 -1.94 -6.91 -20.91
CA LEU A 89 -1.97 -8.18 -21.63
C LEU A 89 -3.12 -8.25 -22.63
N ALA A 90 -4.24 -7.60 -22.35
CA ALA A 90 -5.39 -7.54 -23.23
C ALA A 90 -6.28 -6.36 -22.93
N VAL A 91 -6.99 -5.92 -23.99
CA VAL A 91 -8.09 -4.95 -23.91
C VAL A 91 -9.23 -5.46 -24.76
N TYR A 92 -10.45 -5.33 -24.26
CA TYR A 92 -11.71 -5.53 -24.96
C TYR A 92 -12.56 -4.27 -24.80
N GLU A 93 -13.11 -3.77 -25.88
CA GLU A 93 -13.94 -2.56 -25.84
C GLU A 93 -15.21 -2.78 -26.65
N GLY A 94 -16.35 -2.64 -26.01
CA GLY A 94 -17.66 -2.78 -26.64
C GLY A 94 -17.87 -1.74 -27.74
N PRO A 95 -18.66 -2.06 -28.80
CA PRO A 95 -18.78 -1.20 -29.98
C PRO A 95 -19.49 0.14 -29.70
N SER A 96 -20.14 0.27 -28.57
CA SER A 96 -20.83 1.49 -28.10
C SER A 96 -20.23 2.01 -26.80
N ALA A 97 -18.98 1.65 -26.49
CA ALA A 97 -18.31 2.17 -25.31
C ALA A 97 -18.32 3.72 -25.31
N PRO A 98 -18.63 4.36 -24.19
CA PRO A 98 -18.64 5.82 -24.11
C PRO A 98 -17.22 6.35 -24.32
N ALA A 99 -17.09 7.53 -24.95
CA ALA A 99 -15.78 8.14 -25.16
C ALA A 99 -15.04 8.42 -23.85
N LEU A 100 -15.77 8.73 -22.78
CA LEU A 100 -15.22 9.02 -21.46
C LEU A 100 -16.14 8.45 -20.37
N VAL A 101 -15.53 8.02 -19.26
CA VAL A 101 -16.19 7.55 -18.03
C VAL A 101 -15.58 8.26 -16.81
N PRO A 102 -16.30 8.38 -15.70
CA PRO A 102 -15.75 8.96 -14.47
C PRO A 102 -14.66 8.07 -13.86
N GLY A 103 -13.48 8.65 -13.63
CA GLY A 103 -12.37 8.06 -12.89
C GLY A 103 -12.22 8.66 -11.49
N ASN A 104 -11.00 8.63 -10.96
CA ASN A 104 -10.70 9.21 -9.66
C ASN A 104 -11.01 10.71 -9.62
N PHE A 105 -11.59 11.17 -8.52
CA PHE A 105 -11.95 12.57 -8.27
C PHE A 105 -12.87 13.19 -9.33
N GLY A 106 -13.68 12.35 -10.00
CA GLY A 106 -14.59 12.77 -11.06
C GLY A 106 -13.90 13.18 -12.37
N ALA A 107 -12.59 12.93 -12.50
CA ALA A 107 -11.90 13.15 -13.78
C ALA A 107 -12.45 12.22 -14.85
N MET A 108 -12.82 12.80 -16.00
CA MET A 108 -13.33 12.04 -17.12
C MET A 108 -12.19 11.43 -17.93
N VAL A 109 -12.18 10.12 -18.12
CA VAL A 109 -11.11 9.35 -18.75
C VAL A 109 -11.66 8.32 -19.74
N PRO A 110 -10.88 7.86 -20.74
CA PRO A 110 -11.29 6.75 -21.61
C PRO A 110 -11.60 5.47 -20.81
N PRO A 111 -12.61 4.70 -21.16
CA PRO A 111 -13.03 3.52 -20.42
C PRO A 111 -11.96 2.42 -20.40
N ASP A 112 -11.22 2.23 -21.46
CA ASP A 112 -10.10 1.29 -21.55
C ASP A 112 -8.95 1.67 -20.63
N GLU A 113 -8.59 2.95 -20.51
CA GLU A 113 -7.60 3.46 -19.56
C GLU A 113 -8.05 3.25 -18.11
N LEU A 114 -9.32 3.48 -17.80
CA LEU A 114 -9.87 3.20 -16.48
C LEU A 114 -9.86 1.70 -16.17
N ALA A 115 -10.23 0.85 -17.15
CA ALA A 115 -10.17 -0.60 -16.99
C ALA A 115 -8.74 -1.09 -16.68
N VAL A 116 -7.72 -0.54 -17.36
CA VAL A 116 -6.30 -0.84 -17.07
C VAL A 116 -5.93 -0.41 -15.65
N SER A 117 -6.33 0.79 -15.21
CA SER A 117 -6.04 1.29 -13.87
C SER A 117 -6.74 0.46 -12.78
N LEU A 118 -7.98 0.01 -13.02
CA LEU A 118 -8.70 -0.91 -12.13
C LEU A 118 -8.01 -2.28 -12.07
N ALA A 119 -7.60 -2.83 -13.22
CA ALA A 119 -6.84 -4.07 -13.28
C ALA A 119 -5.53 -4.00 -12.48
N ARG A 120 -4.77 -2.89 -12.63
CA ARG A 120 -3.57 -2.61 -11.85
C ARG A 120 -3.87 -2.51 -10.35
N THR A 121 -4.98 -1.89 -9.97
CA THR A 121 -5.39 -1.82 -8.56
C THR A 121 -5.53 -3.24 -7.98
N GLY A 122 -6.26 -4.13 -8.64
CA GLY A 122 -6.37 -5.53 -8.21
C GLY A 122 -5.02 -6.25 -8.14
N ALA A 123 -4.19 -6.11 -9.18
CA ALA A 123 -2.88 -6.75 -9.25
C ALA A 123 -1.88 -6.22 -8.21
N PHE A 124 -1.83 -4.91 -7.98
CA PHE A 124 -0.77 -4.25 -7.21
C PHE A 124 -0.96 -4.35 -5.71
N PHE A 125 -2.21 -4.29 -5.23
CA PHE A 125 -2.52 -4.29 -3.81
C PHE A 125 -2.65 -5.67 -3.20
N SER A 126 -3.00 -6.68 -4.01
CA SER A 126 -3.11 -8.05 -3.54
C SER A 126 -1.73 -8.68 -3.26
N ASN A 127 -1.72 -9.65 -2.39
CA ASN A 127 -0.59 -10.54 -2.13
C ASN A 127 -1.11 -12.00 -2.10
N ASP A 128 -0.22 -12.97 -2.08
CA ASP A 128 -0.60 -14.40 -2.14
C ASP A 128 -1.45 -14.86 -0.94
N GLN A 129 -1.54 -14.04 0.12
CA GLN A 129 -2.29 -14.35 1.33
C GLN A 129 -3.58 -13.53 1.48
N ALA A 130 -3.75 -12.42 0.73
CA ALA A 130 -4.93 -11.57 0.83
C ALA A 130 -5.29 -10.95 -0.52
N PRO A 131 -6.46 -11.29 -1.10
CA PRO A 131 -6.99 -10.61 -2.27
C PRO A 131 -7.54 -9.24 -1.86
N LEU A 132 -7.17 -8.18 -2.62
CA LEU A 132 -7.67 -6.82 -2.46
C LEU A 132 -8.19 -6.30 -3.80
N SER A 133 -9.38 -5.74 -3.80
CA SER A 133 -10.02 -5.17 -4.99
C SER A 133 -9.94 -3.65 -5.01
N SER A 134 -10.37 -3.03 -6.12
CA SER A 134 -10.55 -1.58 -6.18
C SER A 134 -11.55 -1.06 -5.14
N ARG A 135 -12.57 -1.85 -4.79
CA ARG A 135 -13.49 -1.56 -3.68
C ARG A 135 -12.75 -1.56 -2.34
N THR A 136 -11.91 -2.55 -2.07
CA THR A 136 -11.11 -2.60 -0.84
C THR A 136 -10.21 -1.38 -0.72
N VAL A 137 -9.48 -1.05 -1.78
CA VAL A 137 -8.55 0.08 -1.80
C VAL A 137 -9.30 1.40 -1.62
N ARG A 138 -10.46 1.59 -2.28
CA ARG A 138 -11.33 2.74 -2.07
C ARG A 138 -11.74 2.89 -0.60
N PHE A 139 -12.07 1.77 0.04
CA PHE A 139 -12.52 1.76 1.43
C PHE A 139 -11.44 2.26 2.41
N ILE A 140 -10.18 2.01 2.11
CA ILE A 140 -9.01 2.35 2.93
C ILE A 140 -8.22 3.57 2.44
N SER A 141 -8.75 4.35 1.48
CA SER A 141 -8.04 5.51 0.90
C SER A 141 -8.71 6.86 1.17
N GLY A 142 -9.84 6.89 1.86
CA GLY A 142 -10.64 8.08 2.08
C GLY A 142 -10.16 9.00 3.19
N VAL A 143 -10.81 10.16 3.30
CA VAL A 143 -10.61 11.10 4.42
C VAL A 143 -11.28 10.64 5.71
N HIS A 144 -12.15 9.64 5.63
CA HIS A 144 -12.75 8.97 6.78
C HIS A 144 -12.56 7.46 6.70
N PHE A 145 -12.39 6.83 7.86
CA PHE A 145 -12.41 5.38 7.97
C PHE A 145 -13.31 4.93 9.12
N PRO A 146 -14.38 4.15 8.87
CA PRO A 146 -14.89 3.75 7.54
C PRO A 146 -15.43 4.93 6.71
N PRO A 147 -15.48 4.82 5.37
CA PRO A 147 -16.07 5.85 4.50
C PRO A 147 -17.49 6.20 4.92
N GLY A 148 -17.85 7.50 4.87
CA GLY A 148 -19.16 8.02 5.24
C GLY A 148 -19.38 8.18 6.74
N VAL A 149 -18.44 7.82 7.60
CA VAL A 149 -18.52 8.03 9.05
C VAL A 149 -17.94 9.40 9.41
N MET A 150 -18.81 10.34 9.74
CA MET A 150 -18.42 11.71 10.13
C MET A 150 -17.58 11.70 11.40
N ASN A 151 -16.65 12.64 11.48
CA ASN A 151 -15.71 12.79 12.60
C ASN A 151 -14.89 11.53 12.92
N ALA A 152 -14.57 10.75 11.88
CA ALA A 152 -13.63 9.64 11.93
C ALA A 152 -12.28 10.06 11.37
N ALA A 153 -11.20 9.44 11.85
CA ALA A 153 -9.86 9.63 11.31
C ALA A 153 -9.81 9.24 9.82
N ASN A 154 -8.83 9.76 9.09
CA ASN A 154 -8.60 9.37 7.70
C ASN A 154 -8.21 7.90 7.57
N ALA A 155 -8.52 7.34 6.43
CA ALA A 155 -8.11 5.99 6.07
C ALA A 155 -6.58 5.89 5.89
N ALA A 156 -6.05 4.69 6.10
CA ALA A 156 -4.61 4.41 6.13
C ALA A 156 -3.87 4.85 4.86
N LEU A 157 -4.50 4.73 3.69
CA LEU A 157 -3.91 5.02 2.39
C LEU A 157 -4.48 6.31 1.75
N TYR A 158 -4.78 7.32 2.55
CA TYR A 158 -5.22 8.62 2.03
C TYR A 158 -4.26 9.13 0.94
N GLY A 159 -4.78 9.46 -0.24
CA GLY A 159 -3.99 9.96 -1.37
C GLY A 159 -3.28 8.88 -2.20
N ILE A 160 -3.60 7.59 -2.03
CA ILE A 160 -3.00 6.49 -2.80
C ILE A 160 -3.27 6.62 -4.31
N GLU A 161 -4.36 7.24 -4.70
CA GLU A 161 -4.74 7.46 -6.09
C GLU A 161 -3.73 8.35 -6.85
N ASN A 162 -2.89 9.09 -6.13
CA ASN A 162 -1.84 9.94 -6.71
C ASN A 162 -0.55 9.16 -7.03
N THR A 163 -0.45 7.89 -6.66
CA THR A 163 0.75 7.07 -6.84
C THR A 163 0.66 6.15 -8.06
N ASN A 164 1.77 5.49 -8.38
CA ASN A 164 1.87 4.52 -9.49
C ASN A 164 1.47 5.10 -10.87
N ARG A 165 1.76 6.38 -11.09
CA ARG A 165 1.39 7.12 -12.29
C ARG A 165 2.44 7.08 -13.39
N GLY A 166 3.44 6.22 -13.27
CA GLY A 166 4.52 6.08 -14.24
C GLY A 166 5.62 7.12 -14.11
N CYS A 167 5.75 7.76 -12.96
CA CYS A 167 6.85 8.67 -12.69
C CYS A 167 8.19 7.93 -12.67
N THR A 168 9.29 8.62 -13.00
CA THR A 168 10.61 8.01 -13.08
C THR A 168 11.13 7.64 -11.68
N LEU A 169 11.29 6.35 -11.41
CA LEU A 169 11.89 5.86 -10.15
C LEU A 169 13.42 5.84 -10.24
N SER A 170 13.95 5.19 -11.28
CA SER A 170 15.35 5.27 -11.72
C SER A 170 15.44 4.73 -13.14
N THR A 171 16.52 5.02 -13.85
CA THR A 171 16.75 4.50 -15.22
C THR A 171 16.91 2.98 -15.24
N SER A 172 17.52 2.38 -14.21
CA SER A 172 17.66 0.94 -14.09
C SER A 172 16.33 0.25 -13.78
N LEU A 173 15.47 0.87 -12.98
CA LEU A 173 14.18 0.33 -12.61
C LEU A 173 13.16 0.41 -13.75
N ALA A 174 13.21 1.44 -14.58
CA ALA A 174 12.30 1.62 -15.71
C ALA A 174 12.30 0.45 -16.72
N THR A 175 13.37 -0.34 -16.77
CA THR A 175 13.46 -1.53 -17.61
C THR A 175 12.92 -2.80 -16.93
N THR A 176 12.87 -2.81 -15.61
CA THR A 176 12.48 -3.97 -14.79
C THR A 176 11.02 -3.92 -14.38
N VAL A 177 10.56 -2.74 -13.95
CA VAL A 177 9.16 -2.48 -13.59
C VAL A 177 8.65 -1.43 -14.58
N PRO A 178 7.82 -1.79 -15.54
CA PRO A 178 7.31 -0.83 -16.51
C PRO A 178 6.49 0.24 -15.81
N PRO A 179 6.65 1.51 -16.21
CA PRO A 179 5.81 2.57 -15.68
C PRO A 179 4.33 2.31 -15.99
N ALA A 180 3.43 2.81 -15.15
CA ALA A 180 2.01 2.80 -15.42
C ALA A 180 1.70 3.82 -16.53
N THR A 181 1.92 3.44 -17.78
CA THR A 181 1.61 4.27 -18.95
C THR A 181 0.17 4.09 -19.39
N THR A 182 -0.37 5.05 -20.11
CA THR A 182 -1.63 4.91 -20.82
C THR A 182 -1.51 3.83 -21.92
N ILE A 183 -2.62 3.37 -22.45
CA ILE A 183 -2.65 2.43 -23.59
C ILE A 183 -1.97 3.07 -24.80
N SER A 184 -2.15 4.37 -25.00
CA SER A 184 -1.47 5.14 -26.05
C SER A 184 0.04 5.30 -25.82
N GLY A 185 0.52 5.07 -24.61
CA GLY A 185 1.94 5.21 -24.24
C GLY A 185 2.46 6.65 -24.22
N ALA A 186 1.59 7.66 -24.37
CA ALA A 186 2.02 9.04 -24.59
C ALA A 186 2.26 9.84 -23.32
N SER A 187 1.74 9.41 -22.17
CA SER A 187 1.83 10.14 -20.88
C SER A 187 1.73 9.19 -19.69
N PRO A 188 2.04 9.64 -18.48
CA PRO A 188 1.78 8.86 -17.28
C PRO A 188 0.32 8.39 -17.23
N GLY A 189 0.09 7.11 -16.93
CA GLY A 189 -1.24 6.53 -16.78
C GLY A 189 -1.98 7.07 -15.56
N LEU A 190 -3.22 6.61 -15.37
CA LEU A 190 -4.05 6.99 -14.23
C LEU A 190 -3.52 6.49 -12.88
N GLY A 191 -2.55 5.59 -12.89
CA GLY A 191 -2.06 4.93 -11.69
C GLY A 191 -3.01 3.85 -11.22
N VAL A 192 -3.30 3.83 -9.92
CA VAL A 192 -4.33 2.98 -9.33
C VAL A 192 -5.66 3.72 -9.30
N ALA A 193 -6.76 3.04 -9.58
CA ALA A 193 -8.08 3.63 -9.65
C ALA A 193 -9.05 2.98 -8.66
N THR A 194 -9.62 3.80 -7.80
CA THR A 194 -10.64 3.39 -6.83
C THR A 194 -12.02 3.98 -7.17
N GLY A 195 -12.07 4.91 -8.12
CA GLY A 195 -13.28 5.62 -8.51
C GLY A 195 -13.76 6.65 -7.49
N LYS A 196 -12.89 7.08 -6.58
CA LYS A 196 -13.21 8.13 -5.62
C LYS A 196 -13.63 9.41 -6.34
N ALA A 197 -14.93 9.76 -6.22
CA ALA A 197 -15.53 10.88 -6.96
C ALA A 197 -15.34 12.23 -6.27
N ASP A 198 -15.11 12.24 -4.96
CA ASP A 198 -14.89 13.45 -4.17
C ASP A 198 -13.70 13.32 -3.21
N VAL A 199 -13.13 14.47 -2.82
CA VAL A 199 -11.97 14.52 -1.92
C VAL A 199 -12.37 14.47 -0.45
N THR A 200 -13.66 14.59 -0.13
CA THR A 200 -14.18 14.66 1.24
C THR A 200 -14.89 13.38 1.69
N ASP A 201 -14.97 12.35 0.82
CA ASP A 201 -15.72 11.11 1.08
C ASP A 201 -17.17 11.33 1.50
N SER A 202 -17.83 12.36 0.96
CA SER A 202 -19.23 12.67 1.24
C SER A 202 -20.17 11.57 0.73
N ASP A 203 -19.77 10.82 -0.30
CA ASP A 203 -20.47 9.66 -0.82
C ASP A 203 -19.65 8.37 -0.59
N PRO A 204 -19.99 7.54 0.42
CA PRO A 204 -19.28 6.29 0.68
C PRO A 204 -19.47 5.24 -0.43
N THR A 205 -20.42 5.44 -1.34
CA THR A 205 -20.68 4.53 -2.46
C THR A 205 -19.96 4.92 -3.74
N ALA A 206 -19.32 6.10 -3.79
CA ALA A 206 -18.54 6.57 -4.93
C ALA A 206 -17.28 5.70 -5.10
N VAL A 207 -17.39 4.67 -5.94
CA VAL A 207 -16.34 3.67 -6.21
C VAL A 207 -16.50 3.11 -7.60
N ASN A 208 -15.37 2.74 -8.25
CA ASN A 208 -15.34 1.89 -9.43
C ASN A 208 -14.93 0.47 -8.99
N PRO A 209 -15.88 -0.45 -8.79
CA PRO A 209 -15.61 -1.72 -8.12
C PRO A 209 -15.14 -2.84 -9.05
N GLY A 210 -14.93 -2.56 -10.34
CA GLY A 210 -14.61 -3.56 -11.35
C GLY A 210 -13.16 -4.03 -11.38
N GLY A 211 -12.30 -3.62 -10.45
CA GLY A 211 -10.90 -4.06 -10.38
C GLY A 211 -10.71 -5.18 -9.38
N VAL A 212 -10.28 -6.37 -9.84
CA VAL A 212 -10.02 -7.53 -8.98
C VAL A 212 -8.72 -8.24 -9.38
N PRO A 213 -8.03 -8.90 -8.43
CA PRO A 213 -6.82 -9.68 -8.73
C PRO A 213 -7.15 -10.95 -9.50
N ILE A 214 -6.17 -11.48 -10.20
CA ILE A 214 -6.19 -12.82 -10.80
C ILE A 214 -5.16 -13.67 -10.09
N PHE A 215 -5.59 -14.85 -9.61
CA PHE A 215 -4.73 -15.84 -8.98
C PHE A 215 -4.53 -17.06 -9.87
N LYS A 216 -3.34 -17.62 -9.83
CA LYS A 216 -3.02 -18.89 -10.49
C LYS A 216 -2.23 -19.76 -9.51
N ASN A 217 -2.77 -20.96 -9.19
CA ASN A 217 -2.14 -21.86 -8.23
C ASN A 217 -1.76 -21.16 -6.89
N GLY A 218 -2.66 -20.31 -6.36
CA GLY A 218 -2.48 -19.60 -5.09
C GLY A 218 -1.55 -18.38 -5.13
N GLN A 219 -1.05 -18.00 -6.30
CA GLN A 219 -0.21 -16.79 -6.47
C GLN A 219 -0.96 -15.70 -7.25
N VAL A 220 -0.78 -14.45 -6.86
CA VAL A 220 -1.28 -13.30 -7.63
C VAL A 220 -0.47 -13.14 -8.90
N VAL A 221 -1.10 -13.33 -10.06
CA VAL A 221 -0.44 -13.28 -11.37
C VAL A 221 -0.83 -12.07 -12.21
N GLY A 222 -1.82 -11.31 -11.77
CA GLY A 222 -2.29 -10.12 -12.48
C GLY A 222 -3.58 -9.58 -11.91
N GLY A 223 -4.30 -8.82 -12.72
CA GLY A 223 -5.61 -8.28 -12.38
C GLY A 223 -6.47 -8.08 -13.62
N ILE A 224 -7.78 -8.01 -13.41
CA ILE A 224 -8.77 -7.63 -14.40
C ILE A 224 -9.47 -6.36 -13.95
N GLY A 225 -9.75 -5.47 -14.90
CA GLY A 225 -10.58 -4.29 -14.71
C GLY A 225 -11.75 -4.27 -15.68
N VAL A 226 -12.94 -3.95 -15.19
CA VAL A 226 -14.16 -3.83 -15.97
C VAL A 226 -14.82 -2.48 -15.71
N THR A 227 -15.21 -1.77 -16.75
CA THR A 227 -15.88 -0.47 -16.69
C THR A 227 -16.80 -0.24 -17.89
N GLY A 228 -17.36 0.97 -18.07
CA GLY A 228 -18.27 1.30 -19.15
C GLY A 228 -19.71 0.80 -18.95
N VAL A 229 -20.00 0.16 -17.83
CA VAL A 229 -21.32 -0.36 -17.43
C VAL A 229 -21.66 0.10 -16.03
N ALA A 230 -22.86 -0.22 -15.54
CA ALA A 230 -23.22 0.04 -14.14
C ALA A 230 -22.26 -0.68 -13.17
N THR A 231 -22.02 -0.08 -12.02
CA THR A 231 -20.97 -0.51 -11.07
C THR A 231 -21.17 -1.94 -10.54
N ASP A 232 -22.41 -2.38 -10.34
CA ASP A 232 -22.77 -3.74 -9.96
C ASP A 232 -22.49 -4.76 -11.10
N ILE A 233 -22.76 -4.37 -12.35
CA ILE A 233 -22.44 -5.19 -13.53
C ILE A 233 -20.91 -5.30 -13.70
N ALA A 234 -20.19 -4.20 -13.55
CA ALA A 234 -18.73 -4.19 -13.67
C ALA A 234 -18.07 -5.12 -12.62
N GLU A 235 -18.53 -5.02 -11.38
CA GLU A 235 -18.03 -5.86 -10.29
C GLU A 235 -18.37 -7.34 -10.48
N TYR A 236 -19.60 -7.64 -10.87
CA TYR A 236 -20.05 -8.99 -11.17
C TYR A 236 -19.24 -9.62 -12.32
N ALA A 237 -19.04 -8.90 -13.40
CA ALA A 237 -18.29 -9.39 -14.56
C ALA A 237 -16.82 -9.66 -14.19
N ALA A 238 -16.17 -8.73 -13.48
CA ALA A 238 -14.80 -8.91 -13.02
C ALA A 238 -14.67 -10.08 -12.04
N PHE A 239 -15.59 -10.19 -11.07
CA PHE A 239 -15.62 -11.28 -10.11
C PHE A 239 -15.85 -12.66 -10.77
N THR A 240 -16.74 -12.74 -11.75
CA THR A 240 -16.99 -13.97 -12.52
C THR A 240 -15.75 -14.39 -13.28
N ALA A 241 -15.04 -13.44 -13.87
CA ALA A 241 -13.83 -13.70 -14.65
C ALA A 241 -12.64 -14.19 -13.80
N MET A 242 -12.54 -13.75 -12.53
CA MET A 242 -11.47 -14.24 -11.65
C MET A 242 -11.71 -15.68 -11.13
N GLN A 243 -12.91 -16.21 -11.28
CA GLN A 243 -13.30 -17.53 -10.77
C GLN A 243 -13.26 -18.65 -11.84
N ILE A 244 -12.80 -18.35 -13.04
CA ILE A 244 -12.71 -19.37 -14.10
C ILE A 244 -11.64 -20.39 -13.78
N ASN A 245 -11.89 -21.63 -14.19
CA ASN A 245 -10.94 -22.73 -14.09
C ASN A 245 -10.42 -23.07 -15.49
N VAL A 246 -9.29 -22.48 -15.86
CA VAL A 246 -8.58 -22.77 -17.10
C VAL A 246 -7.10 -22.95 -16.76
N ASP A 247 -6.56 -24.15 -16.98
CA ASP A 247 -5.14 -24.45 -16.78
C ASP A 247 -4.55 -23.99 -15.44
N GLY A 248 -5.35 -24.06 -14.33
CA GLY A 248 -4.94 -23.65 -12.99
C GLY A 248 -5.08 -22.16 -12.73
N VAL A 249 -5.71 -21.37 -13.62
CA VAL A 249 -6.21 -20.03 -13.28
C VAL A 249 -7.46 -20.20 -12.45
N ILE A 250 -7.29 -20.20 -11.16
CA ILE A 250 -8.38 -20.31 -10.19
C ILE A 250 -8.04 -19.37 -9.05
N LEU A 251 -8.94 -18.44 -8.77
CA LEU A 251 -9.10 -18.01 -7.41
C LEU A 251 -9.86 -19.13 -6.69
N ASP A 252 -9.14 -20.05 -6.11
CA ASP A 252 -9.74 -21.00 -5.18
C ASP A 252 -9.99 -20.26 -3.85
N LEU A 253 -11.20 -19.71 -3.71
CA LEU A 253 -11.65 -19.04 -2.49
C LEU A 253 -11.63 -19.96 -1.27
N SER A 254 -11.51 -21.30 -1.48
CA SER A 254 -11.36 -22.26 -0.37
C SER A 254 -9.94 -22.31 0.19
N THR A 255 -8.94 -21.89 -0.59
CA THR A 255 -7.52 -21.87 -0.18
C THR A 255 -7.01 -20.48 0.17
N LEU A 256 -7.73 -19.43 -0.23
CA LEU A 256 -7.46 -18.04 0.16
C LEU A 256 -8.44 -17.65 1.26
N PRO A 257 -8.06 -16.69 2.10
CA PRO A 257 -9.00 -16.11 3.06
C PRO A 257 -10.26 -15.64 2.31
N PRO A 258 -11.47 -15.92 2.79
CA PRO A 258 -12.68 -15.43 2.18
C PRO A 258 -12.62 -13.89 2.04
N PRO A 259 -13.17 -13.30 0.96
CA PRO A 259 -13.30 -11.88 0.82
C PRO A 259 -13.96 -11.26 2.05
N GLY A 260 -13.37 -10.19 2.61
CA GLY A 260 -13.87 -9.52 3.80
C GLY A 260 -13.32 -10.02 5.14
N GLU A 261 -12.36 -10.95 5.16
CA GLU A 261 -11.68 -11.37 6.40
C GLU A 261 -10.51 -10.48 6.80
N VAL A 262 -10.02 -9.60 5.92
CA VAL A 262 -9.02 -8.59 6.31
C VAL A 262 -9.72 -7.54 7.17
N VAL A 263 -9.23 -7.33 8.38
CA VAL A 263 -9.84 -6.43 9.36
C VAL A 263 -8.83 -5.37 9.77
N ILE A 264 -9.21 -4.09 9.64
CA ILE A 264 -8.44 -2.93 10.12
C ILE A 264 -9.25 -2.23 11.19
N ASP A 265 -8.68 -2.02 12.36
CA ASP A 265 -9.30 -1.34 13.52
C ASP A 265 -10.71 -1.86 13.87
N GLY A 266 -10.91 -3.18 13.73
CA GLY A 266 -12.19 -3.84 13.99
C GLY A 266 -13.20 -3.77 12.85
N VAL A 267 -12.84 -3.18 11.72
CA VAL A 267 -13.70 -3.06 10.53
C VAL A 267 -13.26 -4.08 9.48
N ALA A 268 -14.16 -4.98 9.08
CA ALA A 268 -13.92 -5.91 7.98
C ALA A 268 -13.92 -5.15 6.64
N LEU A 269 -12.88 -5.37 5.84
CA LEU A 269 -12.75 -4.69 4.55
C LEU A 269 -13.62 -5.38 3.49
N PRO A 270 -14.40 -4.62 2.69
CA PRO A 270 -15.16 -5.20 1.60
C PRO A 270 -14.21 -5.61 0.47
N PHE A 271 -14.42 -6.80 -0.10
CA PHE A 271 -13.72 -7.23 -1.33
C PHE A 271 -14.57 -6.95 -2.57
N VAL A 272 -15.72 -7.62 -2.69
CA VAL A 272 -16.75 -7.36 -3.71
C VAL A 272 -18.13 -7.42 -3.06
N ASN A 273 -19.05 -6.63 -3.55
CA ASN A 273 -20.44 -6.66 -3.09
C ASN A 273 -21.35 -7.46 -4.03
N GLN A 274 -20.97 -7.58 -5.31
CA GLN A 274 -21.78 -8.22 -6.34
C GLN A 274 -21.13 -9.51 -6.82
N THR A 275 -21.55 -10.63 -6.22
CA THR A 275 -21.03 -11.99 -6.55
C THR A 275 -21.98 -12.81 -7.43
N THR A 276 -23.19 -12.31 -7.67
CA THR A 276 -24.21 -12.95 -8.49
C THR A 276 -24.71 -11.97 -9.56
N ALA A 277 -25.30 -12.48 -10.63
CA ALA A 277 -25.84 -11.61 -11.68
C ALA A 277 -26.88 -10.63 -11.11
N PRO A 278 -26.72 -9.33 -11.35
CA PRO A 278 -27.73 -8.33 -10.97
C PRO A 278 -29.09 -8.64 -11.59
N ALA A 279 -30.15 -8.18 -10.93
CA ALA A 279 -31.53 -8.43 -11.43
C ALA A 279 -31.70 -7.86 -12.84
N GLY A 280 -32.24 -8.68 -13.76
CA GLY A 280 -32.48 -8.29 -15.16
C GLY A 280 -31.26 -8.38 -16.08
N VAL A 281 -30.08 -8.71 -15.56
CA VAL A 281 -28.90 -8.95 -16.39
C VAL A 281 -28.98 -10.31 -17.06
N THR A 282 -28.78 -10.33 -18.36
CA THR A 282 -28.71 -11.56 -19.19
C THR A 282 -27.27 -11.83 -19.60
N PRO A 283 -26.89 -13.10 -19.83
CA PRO A 283 -25.56 -13.44 -20.33
C PRO A 283 -25.25 -12.73 -21.66
N GLY A 284 -24.01 -12.25 -21.77
CA GLY A 284 -23.49 -11.59 -22.96
C GLY A 284 -22.86 -12.57 -23.95
N THR A 285 -22.28 -11.99 -25.01
CA THR A 285 -21.51 -12.74 -26.01
C THR A 285 -20.14 -12.09 -26.18
N PHE A 286 -19.11 -12.92 -26.29
CA PHE A 286 -17.76 -12.45 -26.60
C PHE A 286 -17.59 -12.25 -28.11
N ASN A 287 -17.16 -11.04 -28.50
CA ASN A 287 -16.85 -10.73 -29.89
C ASN A 287 -15.32 -10.58 -30.05
N ALA A 288 -14.69 -11.57 -30.66
CA ALA A 288 -13.25 -11.59 -30.85
C ALA A 288 -12.70 -10.42 -31.70
N SER A 289 -13.54 -9.74 -32.52
CA SER A 289 -13.08 -8.57 -33.30
C SER A 289 -12.89 -7.30 -32.47
N LEU A 290 -13.41 -7.28 -31.24
CA LEU A 290 -13.30 -6.18 -30.27
C LEU A 290 -12.20 -6.43 -29.22
N PHE A 291 -11.51 -7.55 -29.35
CA PHE A 291 -10.48 -8.02 -28.42
C PHE A 291 -9.09 -7.85 -29.01
N THR A 292 -8.24 -7.11 -28.30
CA THR A 292 -6.83 -6.95 -28.64
C THR A 292 -5.98 -7.63 -27.59
N LEU A 293 -5.22 -8.66 -28.03
CA LEU A 293 -4.26 -9.37 -27.19
C LEU A 293 -2.88 -8.71 -27.34
N GLY A 294 -2.33 -8.27 -26.22
CA GLY A 294 -0.97 -7.76 -26.15
C GLY A 294 0.08 -8.89 -26.04
N PRO A 295 1.36 -8.53 -26.02
CA PRO A 295 2.42 -9.51 -25.83
C PRO A 295 2.36 -10.09 -24.40
N VAL A 296 2.01 -11.36 -24.29
CA VAL A 296 2.10 -12.10 -23.04
C VAL A 296 3.53 -12.59 -22.90
N ALA A 297 4.34 -11.86 -22.18
CA ALA A 297 5.73 -12.21 -21.90
C ALA A 297 5.85 -12.85 -20.52
N SER A 298 6.58 -13.95 -20.47
CA SER A 298 6.97 -14.61 -19.21
C SER A 298 8.29 -14.03 -18.69
N PRO A 299 8.54 -13.99 -17.38
CA PRO A 299 7.66 -14.35 -16.26
C PRO A 299 6.80 -13.19 -15.79
N GLY A 300 5.59 -13.49 -15.35
CA GLY A 300 4.60 -12.51 -14.88
C GLY A 300 4.76 -12.03 -13.45
N ASP A 301 5.77 -12.48 -12.70
CA ASP A 301 5.95 -12.02 -11.32
C ASP A 301 6.81 -10.75 -11.25
N ALA A 302 6.54 -9.92 -10.23
CA ALA A 302 7.38 -8.77 -9.93
C ALA A 302 8.71 -9.25 -9.32
N PRO A 303 9.85 -8.75 -9.79
CA PRO A 303 11.14 -9.14 -9.25
C PRO A 303 11.21 -8.78 -7.75
N ASP A 304 11.89 -9.62 -6.98
CA ASP A 304 12.22 -9.40 -5.57
C ASP A 304 13.74 -9.25 -5.37
N GLY A 305 14.15 -9.02 -4.13
CA GLY A 305 15.53 -8.70 -3.83
C GLY A 305 15.88 -7.24 -4.19
N TYR A 306 17.11 -6.99 -4.57
CA TYR A 306 17.55 -5.66 -4.97
C TYR A 306 17.08 -5.32 -6.39
N LEU A 307 16.12 -4.41 -6.49
CA LEU A 307 15.68 -3.79 -7.74
C LEU A 307 16.65 -2.69 -8.18
N VAL A 308 17.21 -1.95 -7.21
CA VAL A 308 18.35 -1.04 -7.39
C VAL A 308 19.41 -1.46 -6.39
N PRO A 309 20.60 -1.91 -6.84
CA PRO A 309 21.69 -2.28 -5.94
C PRO A 309 22.10 -1.13 -5.02
N ALA A 310 22.51 -1.46 -3.80
CA ALA A 310 23.03 -0.47 -2.88
C ALA A 310 24.28 0.23 -3.44
N ALA A 311 24.26 1.54 -3.51
CA ALA A 311 25.32 2.38 -4.05
C ALA A 311 25.67 3.52 -3.09
N THR A 312 26.84 4.11 -3.27
CA THR A 312 27.24 5.32 -2.55
C THR A 312 26.50 6.53 -3.11
N GLY A 313 25.87 7.31 -2.24
CA GLY A 313 25.23 8.58 -2.58
C GLY A 313 26.28 9.67 -2.83
N PRO A 314 26.39 10.18 -4.08
CA PRO A 314 27.44 11.16 -4.39
C PRO A 314 27.22 12.53 -3.76
N VAL A 315 26.00 12.88 -3.36
CA VAL A 315 25.63 14.19 -2.81
C VAL A 315 25.50 14.15 -1.28
N GLY A 316 24.80 13.17 -0.73
CA GLY A 316 24.56 13.03 0.71
C GLY A 316 25.68 12.28 1.45
N GLY A 317 26.48 11.52 0.72
CA GLY A 317 27.64 10.82 1.25
C GLY A 317 27.37 9.53 2.00
N LEU A 318 26.14 8.98 1.96
CA LEU A 318 25.87 7.62 2.43
C LEU A 318 26.71 6.64 1.60
N THR A 319 27.49 5.78 2.26
CA THR A 319 28.26 4.74 1.57
C THR A 319 27.35 3.57 1.17
N ALA A 320 27.73 2.79 0.17
CA ALA A 320 27.01 1.58 -0.23
C ALA A 320 26.83 0.59 0.93
N ALA A 321 27.83 0.51 1.84
CA ALA A 321 27.75 -0.34 3.03
C ALA A 321 26.68 0.17 4.03
N GLN A 322 26.55 1.48 4.23
CA GLN A 322 25.52 2.07 5.07
C GLN A 322 24.13 1.84 4.46
N VAL A 323 23.98 2.06 3.14
CA VAL A 323 22.73 1.78 2.42
C VAL A 323 22.33 0.31 2.56
N THR A 324 23.28 -0.64 2.39
CA THR A 324 23.04 -2.07 2.64
C THR A 324 22.62 -2.33 4.08
N GLY A 325 23.26 -1.70 5.07
CA GLY A 325 22.92 -1.81 6.49
C GLY A 325 21.51 -1.34 6.80
N ILE A 326 21.13 -0.16 6.31
CA ILE A 326 19.78 0.42 6.45
C ILE A 326 18.72 -0.53 5.89
N ILE A 327 18.90 -1.02 4.65
CA ILE A 327 17.97 -1.96 4.01
C ILE A 327 17.90 -3.28 4.81
N SER A 328 19.05 -3.83 5.22
CA SER A 328 19.09 -5.08 5.97
C SER A 328 18.39 -4.97 7.33
N ASN A 329 18.57 -3.86 8.05
CA ASN A 329 17.90 -3.59 9.31
C ASN A 329 16.37 -3.46 9.11
N ALA A 330 15.93 -2.76 8.07
CA ALA A 330 14.52 -2.67 7.73
C ALA A 330 13.92 -4.04 7.40
N VAL A 331 14.60 -4.87 6.59
CA VAL A 331 14.17 -6.25 6.28
C VAL A 331 14.11 -7.11 7.56
N ALA A 332 15.11 -7.02 8.44
CA ALA A 332 15.13 -7.74 9.69
C ALA A 332 13.95 -7.33 10.61
N THR A 333 13.64 -6.05 10.67
CA THR A 333 12.52 -5.51 11.42
C THR A 333 11.19 -5.99 10.81
N ALA A 334 11.02 -5.93 9.48
CA ALA A 334 9.81 -6.39 8.79
C ALA A 334 9.55 -7.90 9.04
N ASN A 335 10.59 -8.74 9.03
CA ASN A 335 10.46 -10.17 9.30
C ASN A 335 9.99 -10.50 10.74
N GLN A 336 10.04 -9.55 11.66
CA GLN A 336 9.49 -9.68 13.00
C GLN A 336 8.13 -9.00 13.16
N THR A 337 7.82 -8.04 12.29
CA THR A 337 6.61 -7.22 12.36
C THR A 337 5.40 -7.99 11.83
N ARG A 338 4.29 -7.98 12.58
CA ARG A 338 3.02 -8.53 12.07
C ARG A 338 2.44 -7.63 10.99
N ALA A 339 1.99 -8.23 9.92
CA ALA A 339 1.27 -7.53 8.85
C ALA A 339 -0.14 -7.13 9.30
N LEU A 340 -0.68 -6.07 8.69
CA LEU A 340 -2.07 -5.65 8.87
C LEU A 340 -2.99 -6.28 7.80
N ILE A 341 -2.53 -6.34 6.54
CA ILE A 341 -3.32 -6.77 5.38
C ILE A 341 -2.85 -8.12 4.81
N ARG A 342 -2.41 -9.02 5.67
CA ARG A 342 -1.95 -10.36 5.29
C ARG A 342 -2.53 -11.41 6.25
N LEU A 343 -2.95 -12.53 5.73
CA LEU A 343 -3.59 -13.59 6.50
C LEU A 343 -2.76 -14.89 6.43
N PRO A 344 -2.85 -15.76 7.43
CA PRO A 344 -3.60 -15.59 8.68
C PRO A 344 -3.04 -14.46 9.55
N LEU A 345 -3.83 -13.99 10.51
CA LEU A 345 -3.38 -12.99 11.49
C LEU A 345 -2.07 -13.44 12.16
N GLY A 346 -1.12 -12.50 12.29
CA GLY A 346 0.24 -12.80 12.79
C GLY A 346 1.25 -13.11 11.67
N SER A 347 0.82 -13.25 10.42
CA SER A 347 1.72 -13.28 9.26
C SER A 347 2.65 -12.07 9.27
N LYS A 348 3.90 -12.29 8.82
CA LYS A 348 4.93 -11.25 8.87
C LYS A 348 4.85 -10.32 7.67
N ALA A 349 5.15 -9.05 7.92
CA ALA A 349 5.08 -8.00 6.92
C ALA A 349 6.10 -8.22 5.78
N ARG A 350 5.71 -7.84 4.57
CA ARG A 350 6.52 -7.83 3.35
C ARG A 350 6.55 -6.42 2.80
N MET A 351 7.74 -5.88 2.67
CA MET A 351 7.96 -4.47 2.40
C MET A 351 8.78 -4.25 1.14
N SER A 352 8.58 -3.10 0.51
CA SER A 352 9.55 -2.44 -0.36
C SER A 352 10.27 -1.35 0.43
N ILE A 353 11.59 -1.29 0.32
CA ILE A 353 12.47 -0.42 1.10
C ILE A 353 13.38 0.33 0.13
N ALA A 354 13.32 1.65 0.15
CA ALA A 354 14.09 2.52 -0.72
C ALA A 354 14.96 3.49 0.09
N VAL A 355 16.20 3.71 -0.38
CA VAL A 355 17.08 4.76 0.12
C VAL A 355 17.37 5.73 -1.01
N SER A 356 17.21 7.02 -0.74
CA SER A 356 17.46 8.09 -1.70
C SER A 356 18.62 8.97 -1.23
N ASP A 357 19.46 9.39 -2.18
CA ASP A 357 20.46 10.43 -1.98
C ASP A 357 19.82 11.83 -1.97
N LEU A 358 20.55 12.85 -1.57
CA LEU A 358 20.04 14.22 -1.39
C LEU A 358 19.54 14.89 -2.67
N ASP A 359 19.91 14.40 -3.84
CA ASP A 359 19.39 14.86 -5.13
C ASP A 359 18.18 14.07 -5.65
N GLY A 360 17.61 13.19 -4.80
CA GLY A 360 16.48 12.33 -5.15
C GLY A 360 16.86 11.08 -5.93
N THR A 361 18.15 10.85 -6.22
CA THR A 361 18.60 9.59 -6.83
C THR A 361 18.36 8.42 -5.89
N ILE A 362 17.70 7.37 -6.36
CA ILE A 362 17.52 6.14 -5.59
C ILE A 362 18.83 5.36 -5.60
N ILE A 363 19.47 5.24 -4.45
CA ILE A 363 20.76 4.59 -4.24
C ILE A 363 20.65 3.19 -3.60
N GLY A 364 19.42 2.72 -3.40
CA GLY A 364 19.09 1.36 -2.99
C GLY A 364 17.59 1.17 -2.98
N LEU A 365 17.12 0.06 -3.58
CA LEU A 365 15.71 -0.33 -3.56
C LEU A 365 15.61 -1.84 -3.47
N TYR A 366 14.94 -2.33 -2.46
CA TYR A 366 14.76 -3.74 -2.18
C TYR A 366 13.28 -4.07 -2.03
N ARG A 367 12.80 -5.12 -2.69
CA ARG A 367 11.46 -5.67 -2.48
C ARG A 367 11.57 -7.04 -1.83
N MET A 368 10.91 -7.23 -0.71
CA MET A 368 10.77 -8.56 -0.09
C MET A 368 9.86 -9.43 -0.97
N ALA A 369 10.14 -10.74 -1.01
CA ALA A 369 9.31 -11.70 -1.74
C ALA A 369 7.83 -11.56 -1.31
N ASP A 370 6.92 -11.61 -2.27
CA ASP A 370 5.48 -11.38 -2.11
C ASP A 370 5.10 -10.02 -1.48
N GLY A 371 6.00 -9.04 -1.45
CA GLY A 371 5.65 -7.65 -1.16
C GLY A 371 4.71 -7.09 -2.23
N THR A 372 3.76 -6.24 -1.84
CA THR A 372 2.81 -5.61 -2.78
C THR A 372 3.54 -4.77 -3.83
N VAL A 373 3.06 -4.78 -5.07
CA VAL A 373 3.76 -4.11 -6.19
C VAL A 373 3.63 -2.59 -6.13
N PHE A 374 2.48 -2.07 -5.71
CA PHE A 374 2.31 -0.62 -5.54
C PHE A 374 3.38 -0.02 -4.63
N SER A 375 3.88 -0.80 -3.68
CA SER A 375 4.85 -0.39 -2.68
C SER A 375 6.23 -0.04 -3.25
N ILE A 376 6.56 -0.50 -4.44
CA ILE A 376 7.83 -0.19 -5.11
C ILE A 376 7.91 1.31 -5.42
N ASP A 377 6.91 1.84 -6.11
CA ASP A 377 6.77 3.27 -6.41
C ASP A 377 6.66 4.11 -5.14
N VAL A 378 5.82 3.66 -4.22
CA VAL A 378 5.54 4.36 -2.97
C VAL A 378 6.79 4.47 -2.08
N ALA A 379 7.58 3.40 -1.92
CA ALA A 379 8.79 3.44 -1.11
C ALA A 379 9.82 4.42 -1.68
N ALA A 380 10.04 4.39 -3.00
CA ALA A 380 10.95 5.31 -3.68
C ALA A 380 10.49 6.78 -3.54
N THR A 381 9.20 7.03 -3.72
CA THR A 381 8.61 8.37 -3.56
C THR A 381 8.71 8.86 -2.13
N LYS A 382 8.41 8.03 -1.13
CA LYS A 382 8.56 8.36 0.29
C LYS A 382 10.00 8.74 0.64
N ALA A 383 11.00 7.98 0.16
CA ALA A 383 12.41 8.28 0.38
C ALA A 383 12.81 9.66 -0.18
N ARG A 384 12.29 10.03 -1.36
CA ARG A 384 12.47 11.35 -1.98
C ARG A 384 11.76 12.46 -1.22
N ASN A 385 10.52 12.20 -0.77
CA ASN A 385 9.73 13.21 -0.07
C ASN A 385 10.43 13.70 1.20
N VAL A 386 10.94 12.81 2.04
CA VAL A 386 11.55 13.22 3.31
C VAL A 386 12.81 14.05 3.12
N ILE A 387 13.57 13.85 2.05
CA ILE A 387 14.75 14.67 1.75
C ILE A 387 14.33 16.07 1.33
N TYR A 388 13.38 16.17 0.40
CA TYR A 388 12.88 17.44 -0.08
C TYR A 388 12.25 18.24 1.06
N PHE A 389 11.31 17.66 1.78
CA PHE A 389 10.54 18.34 2.81
C PHE A 389 11.34 18.65 4.08
N SER A 390 12.38 17.87 4.40
CA SER A 390 13.29 18.14 5.52
C SER A 390 14.48 19.02 5.13
N GLY A 391 14.67 19.28 3.83
CA GLY A 391 15.80 20.05 3.33
C GLY A 391 15.70 21.55 3.57
N MET A 392 16.85 22.23 3.55
CA MET A 392 16.96 23.68 3.64
C MET A 392 16.53 24.40 2.36
N THR A 393 16.38 23.68 1.23
CA THR A 393 16.05 24.23 -0.09
C THR A 393 14.58 24.07 -0.45
N ARG A 394 13.78 23.45 0.41
CA ARG A 394 12.32 23.35 0.26
C ARG A 394 11.71 24.75 0.10
N GLN A 395 10.71 24.87 -0.76
CA GLN A 395 9.90 26.11 -0.80
C GLN A 395 9.12 26.25 0.53
N PRO A 396 9.21 27.39 1.21
CA PRO A 396 8.51 27.59 2.48
C PRO A 396 7.01 27.32 2.40
N ALA A 397 6.37 27.69 1.27
CA ALA A 397 4.94 27.51 1.05
C ALA A 397 4.49 26.04 0.91
N ASP A 398 5.42 25.10 0.74
CA ASP A 398 5.07 23.67 0.66
C ASP A 398 4.69 23.09 2.03
N LEU A 399 5.29 23.59 3.11
CA LEU A 399 4.88 23.28 4.49
C LEU A 399 4.78 24.60 5.29
N ASN A 400 3.61 25.22 5.23
CA ASN A 400 3.35 26.47 5.94
C ASN A 400 3.59 26.28 7.44
N ASP A 401 4.20 27.30 8.08
CA ASP A 401 4.49 27.37 9.52
C ASP A 401 5.45 26.28 10.05
N VAL A 402 6.10 25.52 9.14
CA VAL A 402 7.18 24.59 9.48
C VAL A 402 8.51 25.20 9.08
N PRO A 403 9.45 25.43 10.02
CA PRO A 403 10.78 25.98 9.72
C PRO A 403 11.55 25.09 8.72
N LEU A 404 12.37 25.71 7.88
CA LEU A 404 13.30 24.96 7.02
C LEU A 404 14.28 24.15 7.87
N GLY A 405 14.61 22.94 7.40
CA GLY A 405 15.48 22.02 8.14
C GLY A 405 14.78 21.24 9.27
N THR A 406 13.47 21.43 9.47
CA THR A 406 12.69 20.53 10.33
C THR A 406 12.65 19.13 9.70
N ALA A 407 13.01 18.12 10.48
CA ALA A 407 12.88 16.72 10.06
C ALA A 407 11.39 16.34 10.03
N VAL A 408 10.90 16.02 8.85
CA VAL A 408 9.51 15.63 8.60
C VAL A 408 9.43 14.23 8.00
N THR A 409 8.33 13.53 8.23
CA THR A 409 8.01 12.23 7.64
C THR A 409 6.80 12.34 6.73
N ASN A 410 6.53 11.31 5.93
CA ASN A 410 5.27 11.28 5.17
C ASN A 410 4.04 11.27 6.07
N ARG A 411 4.14 10.76 7.31
CA ARG A 411 3.10 10.93 8.34
C ARG A 411 2.85 12.39 8.66
N THR A 412 3.89 13.18 8.83
CA THR A 412 3.79 14.63 9.06
C THR A 412 3.10 15.33 7.89
N ILE A 413 3.57 15.04 6.66
CA ILE A 413 3.05 15.65 5.43
C ILE A 413 1.58 15.30 5.25
N GLY A 414 1.23 14.02 5.31
CA GLY A 414 -0.14 13.55 5.12
C GLY A 414 -1.10 14.03 6.18
N PHE A 415 -0.65 14.18 7.43
CA PHE A 415 -1.47 14.72 8.53
C PHE A 415 -1.90 16.17 8.28
N GLY A 416 -0.98 17.00 7.81
CA GLY A 416 -1.29 18.41 7.51
C GLY A 416 -1.90 18.65 6.12
N ALA A 417 -1.91 17.64 5.25
CA ALA A 417 -2.46 17.72 3.89
C ALA A 417 -3.91 17.22 3.77
N GLN A 418 -4.64 17.18 4.88
CA GLN A 418 -6.03 16.74 4.92
C GLN A 418 -6.99 17.88 4.59
N PRO A 419 -8.18 17.58 4.01
CA PRO A 419 -9.22 18.59 3.77
C PRO A 419 -9.86 19.12 5.07
N PHE A 420 -9.66 18.44 6.18
CA PHE A 420 -10.05 18.86 7.53
C PHE A 420 -8.84 18.79 8.47
N PHE A 421 -8.67 19.79 9.33
CA PHE A 421 -7.55 19.84 10.25
C PHE A 421 -7.99 20.26 11.67
N PRO A 422 -7.65 19.49 12.73
CA PRO A 422 -6.95 18.19 12.63
C PRO A 422 -7.78 17.12 11.93
N PRO A 423 -7.13 16.08 11.36
CA PRO A 423 -7.87 14.96 10.76
C PRO A 423 -8.91 14.36 11.71
N GLY A 424 -10.08 14.03 11.18
CA GLY A 424 -11.19 13.49 11.97
C GLY A 424 -12.08 14.55 12.61
N ILE A 425 -11.92 15.84 12.32
CA ILE A 425 -12.84 16.90 12.75
C ILE A 425 -13.52 17.50 11.52
N ASN A 426 -14.68 17.01 11.18
CA ASN A 426 -15.46 17.52 10.05
C ASN A 426 -15.84 18.99 10.23
N ALA A 427 -15.99 19.71 9.11
CA ALA A 427 -16.27 21.14 9.04
C ALA A 427 -15.19 22.07 9.63
N SER A 428 -14.02 21.55 9.97
CA SER A 428 -12.83 22.38 10.22
C SER A 428 -12.22 22.87 8.88
N SER A 429 -11.30 23.81 8.97
CA SER A 429 -10.55 24.28 7.79
C SER A 429 -9.66 23.18 7.23
N ALA A 430 -9.28 23.29 5.95
CA ALA A 430 -8.26 22.44 5.38
C ALA A 430 -6.91 22.59 6.12
N GLY A 431 -6.13 21.55 6.13
CA GLY A 431 -4.84 21.50 6.80
C GLY A 431 -3.82 22.46 6.17
N PRO A 432 -2.77 22.82 6.93
CA PRO A 432 -1.77 23.80 6.50
C PRO A 432 -1.00 23.39 5.25
N PHE A 433 -1.00 22.10 4.91
CA PHE A 433 -0.32 21.54 3.73
C PHE A 433 -1.29 21.05 2.65
N PHE A 434 -2.59 21.34 2.74
CA PHE A 434 -3.59 20.83 1.81
C PHE A 434 -3.33 21.26 0.35
N ASN A 435 -2.74 22.44 0.15
CA ASN A 435 -2.33 22.89 -1.18
C ASN A 435 -1.31 21.96 -1.85
N VAL A 436 -0.46 21.29 -1.07
CA VAL A 436 0.49 20.30 -1.60
C VAL A 436 -0.25 19.10 -2.17
N PHE A 437 -1.30 18.62 -1.49
CA PHE A 437 -2.17 17.55 -2.01
C PHE A 437 -2.86 17.97 -3.32
N VAL A 438 -3.46 19.16 -3.36
CA VAL A 438 -4.14 19.67 -4.56
C VAL A 438 -3.18 19.79 -5.75
N GLN A 439 -1.96 20.26 -5.51
CA GLN A 439 -0.94 20.39 -6.56
C GLN A 439 -0.44 19.02 -7.05
N ASP A 440 -0.28 18.04 -6.17
CA ASP A 440 0.14 16.70 -6.55
C ASP A 440 -0.92 15.98 -7.40
N VAL A 441 -2.22 16.16 -7.10
CA VAL A 441 -3.32 15.68 -7.95
C VAL A 441 -3.24 16.27 -9.36
N ALA A 442 -2.99 17.58 -9.44
CA ALA A 442 -2.95 18.30 -10.72
C ALA A 442 -1.65 18.05 -11.51
N ASN A 443 -0.53 17.86 -10.83
CA ASN A 443 0.81 17.75 -11.40
C ASN A 443 1.56 16.56 -10.81
N PRO A 444 1.15 15.32 -11.08
CA PRO A 444 1.85 14.13 -10.61
C PRO A 444 3.28 14.12 -11.13
N CYS A 445 4.16 13.39 -10.47
CA CYS A 445 5.58 13.29 -10.81
C CYS A 445 6.41 14.55 -10.51
N THR A 446 5.92 15.44 -9.65
CA THR A 446 6.68 16.61 -9.18
C THR A 446 6.94 16.53 -7.67
N GLN A 447 7.53 17.57 -7.09
CA GLN A 447 7.74 17.69 -5.66
C GLN A 447 7.20 19.03 -5.18
N GLY A 448 6.37 19.02 -4.15
CA GLY A 448 5.86 20.22 -3.52
C GLY A 448 5.00 21.11 -4.41
N TYR A 449 4.89 22.37 -3.99
CA TYR A 449 4.05 23.37 -4.63
C TYR A 449 4.61 23.89 -5.95
N GLN A 450 5.92 23.95 -6.10
CA GLN A 450 6.63 24.40 -7.29
C GLN A 450 6.98 23.21 -8.21
N THR A 451 6.77 23.39 -9.49
CA THR A 451 6.97 22.36 -10.52
C THR A 451 8.00 22.83 -11.56
N PRO A 452 9.11 22.12 -11.79
CA PRO A 452 9.71 21.05 -11.00
C PRO A 452 10.25 21.55 -9.67
N GLY A 453 10.60 20.65 -8.73
CA GLY A 453 11.28 21.03 -7.48
C GLY A 453 12.60 21.74 -7.76
N PRO A 454 12.98 22.76 -6.97
CA PRO A 454 14.02 23.70 -7.35
C PRO A 454 15.44 23.13 -7.35
N SER A 455 15.66 21.99 -6.69
CA SER A 455 17.01 21.47 -6.45
C SER A 455 17.31 20.16 -7.16
N TRP A 456 16.29 19.52 -7.78
CA TRP A 456 16.44 18.19 -8.35
C TRP A 456 16.17 18.17 -9.84
N PRO A 457 16.89 17.32 -10.60
CA PRO A 457 16.48 16.99 -11.95
C PRO A 457 15.07 16.41 -11.96
N ALA A 458 14.26 16.70 -12.97
CA ALA A 458 12.90 16.19 -13.10
C ALA A 458 12.83 14.65 -13.04
N VAL A 459 13.89 13.97 -13.49
CA VAL A 459 14.03 12.51 -13.46
C VAL A 459 14.12 11.92 -12.04
N ASN A 460 14.40 12.75 -11.03
CA ASN A 460 14.48 12.35 -9.63
C ASN A 460 13.25 12.79 -8.83
N GLN A 461 12.14 13.12 -9.51
CA GLN A 461 10.88 13.52 -8.90
C GLN A 461 9.80 12.51 -9.25
N SER A 462 8.97 12.12 -8.28
CA SER A 462 7.96 11.08 -8.46
C SER A 462 6.64 11.36 -7.71
N GLY A 463 6.36 12.63 -7.41
CA GLY A 463 5.15 13.03 -6.71
C GLY A 463 5.28 12.95 -5.18
N ILE A 464 4.14 12.94 -4.50
CA ILE A 464 4.08 12.97 -3.04
C ILE A 464 3.17 11.84 -2.54
N VAL A 465 3.63 11.14 -1.50
CA VAL A 465 2.85 10.15 -0.76
C VAL A 465 2.32 10.79 0.52
N PHE A 466 1.01 10.68 0.76
CA PHE A 466 0.32 11.31 1.90
C PHE A 466 0.03 10.32 3.05
N PHE A 467 0.73 9.22 3.11
CA PHE A 467 0.60 8.23 4.18
C PHE A 467 1.97 7.73 4.68
N PRO A 468 2.04 7.22 5.93
CA PRO A 468 3.27 6.96 6.67
C PRO A 468 4.26 6.00 6.02
N GLY A 469 5.49 5.93 6.60
CA GLY A 469 6.53 4.97 6.29
C GLY A 469 7.79 5.60 5.71
N SER A 470 8.32 6.67 6.33
CA SER A 470 9.56 7.29 5.88
C SER A 470 10.26 8.04 7.01
N GLU A 471 11.57 8.21 6.86
CA GLU A 471 12.39 9.00 7.78
C GLU A 471 13.57 9.64 7.05
N PRO A 472 13.87 10.94 7.29
CA PRO A 472 15.08 11.57 6.81
C PRO A 472 16.28 11.04 7.61
N LEU A 473 17.38 10.76 6.93
CA LEU A 473 18.58 10.15 7.52
C LEU A 473 19.65 11.21 7.80
N TYR A 474 20.24 11.15 8.99
CA TYR A 474 21.23 12.13 9.46
C TYR A 474 22.54 11.45 9.89
N ILE A 475 23.66 12.12 9.63
CA ILE A 475 24.98 11.80 10.21
C ILE A 475 25.53 13.08 10.85
N ASN A 476 25.87 13.03 12.13
CA ASN A 476 26.39 14.19 12.87
C ASN A 476 25.52 15.45 12.74
N GLY A 477 24.19 15.29 12.68
CA GLY A 477 23.23 16.39 12.56
C GLY A 477 23.05 16.93 11.14
N ALA A 478 23.76 16.42 10.16
CA ALA A 478 23.58 16.78 8.74
C ALA A 478 22.64 15.76 8.06
N LEU A 479 21.67 16.25 7.29
CA LEU A 479 20.83 15.43 6.43
C LEU A 479 21.72 14.80 5.35
N VAL A 480 21.65 13.47 5.18
CA VAL A 480 22.49 12.71 4.24
C VAL A 480 21.70 11.82 3.27
N GLY A 481 20.42 11.64 3.48
CA GLY A 481 19.57 10.82 2.62
C GLY A 481 18.17 10.67 3.20
N GLY A 482 17.35 9.84 2.55
CA GLY A 482 16.00 9.52 2.98
C GLY A 482 15.72 8.03 2.89
N LEU A 483 14.97 7.51 3.85
CA LEU A 483 14.45 6.14 3.86
C LEU A 483 12.95 6.16 3.63
N GLY A 484 12.48 5.34 2.70
CA GLY A 484 11.06 5.08 2.46
C GLY A 484 10.75 3.59 2.54
N VAL A 485 9.70 3.26 3.25
CA VAL A 485 9.19 1.89 3.44
C VAL A 485 7.72 1.84 3.08
N SER A 486 7.30 0.81 2.39
CA SER A 486 5.90 0.58 2.05
C SER A 486 5.58 -0.91 1.99
N GLY A 487 4.41 -1.31 2.52
CA GLY A 487 4.00 -2.70 2.50
C GLY A 487 2.68 -2.95 3.22
N ASP A 488 2.71 -3.87 4.16
CA ASP A 488 1.52 -4.48 4.76
C ASP A 488 0.95 -3.71 5.98
N GLY A 489 0.96 -2.38 5.94
CA GLY A 489 0.32 -1.52 6.93
C GLY A 489 1.12 -0.26 7.25
N VAL A 490 0.45 0.88 7.41
CA VAL A 490 1.12 2.20 7.53
C VAL A 490 1.83 2.43 8.87
N ASP A 491 1.34 1.87 9.97
CA ASP A 491 2.04 1.89 11.25
C ASP A 491 3.19 0.87 11.27
N GLN A 492 3.03 -0.23 10.54
CA GLN A 492 4.07 -1.21 10.26
C GLN A 492 5.17 -0.57 9.41
N ASP A 493 4.81 0.22 8.41
CA ASP A 493 5.76 0.98 7.59
C ASP A 493 6.62 1.90 8.46
N ASP A 494 6.01 2.69 9.37
CA ASP A 494 6.76 3.56 10.29
C ASP A 494 7.66 2.75 11.25
N TYR A 495 7.19 1.63 11.76
CA TYR A 495 7.97 0.79 12.66
C TYR A 495 9.19 0.17 11.95
N VAL A 496 9.00 -0.31 10.73
CA VAL A 496 10.09 -0.86 9.90
C VAL A 496 11.05 0.25 9.47
N THR A 497 10.53 1.44 9.18
CA THR A 497 11.34 2.63 8.88
C THR A 497 12.26 2.98 10.04
N ALA A 498 11.73 3.08 11.26
CA ALA A 498 12.54 3.34 12.46
C ALA A 498 13.62 2.28 12.69
N GLY A 499 13.30 0.99 12.44
CA GLY A 499 14.29 -0.09 12.50
C GLY A 499 15.41 0.05 11.46
N GLY A 500 15.05 0.47 10.24
CA GLY A 500 16.02 0.72 9.16
C GLY A 500 16.89 1.95 9.40
N ALA A 501 16.30 3.03 9.95
CA ALA A 501 16.98 4.29 10.21
C ALA A 501 17.87 4.27 11.47
N ALA A 502 17.91 3.15 12.21
CA ALA A 502 18.68 3.05 13.45
C ALA A 502 20.14 3.50 13.27
N GLY A 503 20.54 4.49 14.05
CA GLY A 503 21.86 5.14 13.98
C GLY A 503 21.96 6.30 12.98
N PHE A 504 20.85 6.63 12.31
CA PHE A 504 20.73 7.75 11.36
C PHE A 504 19.54 8.67 11.69
N GLU A 505 18.97 8.57 12.88
CA GLU A 505 17.77 9.29 13.28
C GLU A 505 17.98 10.80 13.36
N ALA A 506 16.92 11.55 13.11
CA ALA A 506 16.89 12.98 13.38
C ALA A 506 16.98 13.26 14.89
N ALA A 507 17.77 14.27 15.28
CA ALA A 507 17.74 14.76 16.65
C ALA A 507 16.33 15.23 17.04
N GLU A 508 15.87 14.90 18.25
CA GLU A 508 14.52 15.22 18.71
C GLU A 508 14.17 16.70 18.53
N ALA A 509 15.13 17.59 18.81
CA ALA A 509 14.92 19.04 18.76
C ALA A 509 14.55 19.60 17.38
N ILE A 510 14.83 18.87 16.27
CA ILE A 510 14.51 19.30 14.91
C ILE A 510 13.33 18.55 14.30
N ARG A 511 12.70 17.61 15.02
CA ARG A 511 11.61 16.80 14.48
C ARG A 511 10.30 17.58 14.42
N ALA A 512 9.46 17.22 13.47
CA ALA A 512 8.14 17.82 13.27
C ALA A 512 7.23 17.71 14.50
N ASP A 513 7.42 16.70 15.36
CA ASP A 513 6.62 16.55 16.58
C ASP A 513 6.99 17.55 17.70
N GLN A 514 7.91 18.48 17.43
CA GLN A 514 8.13 19.68 18.24
C GLN A 514 7.31 20.90 17.75
N ILE A 515 6.63 20.79 16.61
CA ILE A 515 5.88 21.88 15.97
C ILE A 515 4.39 21.76 16.33
N VAL A 516 3.79 22.92 16.65
CA VAL A 516 2.35 23.06 16.89
C VAL A 516 1.79 24.08 15.91
N ILE A 517 0.80 23.72 15.11
CA ILE A 517 0.09 24.60 14.17
C ILE A 517 -1.40 24.59 14.57
N ASP A 518 -1.98 25.78 14.75
CA ASP A 518 -3.38 25.96 15.16
C ASP A 518 -3.78 25.16 16.42
N GLY A 519 -2.82 25.05 17.37
CA GLY A 519 -3.01 24.28 18.60
C GLY A 519 -2.88 22.75 18.43
N VAL A 520 -2.55 22.26 17.25
CA VAL A 520 -2.38 20.84 16.92
C VAL A 520 -0.90 20.51 16.76
N ARG A 521 -0.41 19.55 17.54
CA ARG A 521 0.95 19.03 17.44
C ARG A 521 1.07 18.13 16.20
N LEU A 522 2.07 18.38 15.35
CA LEU A 522 2.34 17.52 14.20
C LEU A 522 2.87 16.15 14.65
N PRO A 523 2.52 15.05 13.95
CA PRO A 523 3.10 13.74 14.22
C PRO A 523 4.48 13.60 13.54
N PHE A 524 5.30 12.65 14.02
CA PHE A 524 6.55 12.23 13.37
C PHE A 524 6.47 10.77 12.94
N LEU A 525 6.50 9.81 13.86
CA LEU A 525 6.28 8.38 13.63
C LEU A 525 5.21 7.84 14.60
N HIS A 526 4.53 6.79 14.20
CA HIS A 526 3.58 6.06 15.04
C HIS A 526 3.73 4.56 14.82
N PHE A 527 3.74 3.77 15.89
CA PHE A 527 4.00 2.35 15.84
C PHE A 527 2.77 1.52 16.18
N PRO A 528 2.59 0.35 15.56
CA PRO A 528 1.49 -0.51 15.89
C PRO A 528 1.63 -1.05 17.32
N ARG A 529 0.50 -1.29 17.98
CA ARG A 529 0.51 -2.02 19.26
C ARG A 529 0.98 -3.45 19.02
N ASN A 530 1.90 -3.93 19.88
CA ASN A 530 2.45 -5.29 19.79
C ASN A 530 2.94 -5.63 18.37
N PRO A 531 3.93 -4.91 17.84
CA PRO A 531 4.34 -5.04 16.43
C PRO A 531 4.82 -6.44 16.07
N THR A 532 5.30 -7.21 17.04
CA THR A 532 5.91 -8.54 16.83
C THR A 532 4.97 -9.72 17.12
N GLN A 533 3.76 -9.46 17.64
CA GLN A 533 2.81 -10.52 18.04
C GLN A 533 1.75 -10.77 17.00
#